data_62d79c6340426c61c3c0ec18a35629a1
#
_entry.id   62d79c6340426c61c3c0ec18a35629a1
#
_cell.length_a   1.000
_cell.length_b   1.000
_cell.length_c   1.000
_cell.angle_alpha   90.00
_cell.angle_beta   90.00
_cell.angle_gamma   90.00
#
_symmetry.space_group_name_H-M   'P 1'
#
loop_
_entity.id
_entity.type
_entity.pdbx_description
1 polymer ?
#
loop_
_entity_poly.entity_id
_entity_poly.type
_entity_poly.pdbx_seq_one_letter_code
_entity_poly.pdbx_strand_id
1 'polypeptide(L)'
;MSVNKISSLKNMDQYKIWDVMSYAWTEIGLESEDYPKYAKKIKQDYPDWEKVNKIIVRDVCASFAVDSFLIFPCMLWMIMPDWCYDEEYLKARMKKWYAKPYWSHFINPIRILGYPISIIFTLGVRRKLKKAYENT
;
A
#
# COMPACT_ATOMS: atom_id res chain seq x y z
N MET A 1 1.46 -18.58 21.51
CA MET A 1 1.69 -17.16 21.76
C MET A 1 2.66 -16.52 20.76
N SER A 2 3.75 -17.18 20.48
CA SER A 2 4.82 -16.64 19.63
C SER A 2 4.38 -16.35 18.20
N VAL A 3 3.63 -17.26 17.56
CA VAL A 3 3.25 -17.12 16.14
C VAL A 3 2.34 -15.91 15.91
N ASN A 4 1.31 -15.75 16.74
CA ASN A 4 0.39 -14.61 16.60
C ASN A 4 1.07 -13.29 16.92
N LYS A 5 1.97 -13.27 17.91
CA LYS A 5 2.70 -12.09 18.30
C LYS A 5 3.70 -11.66 17.21
N ILE A 6 4.41 -12.63 16.63
CA ILE A 6 5.36 -12.37 15.54
C ILE A 6 4.63 -11.86 14.31
N SER A 7 3.51 -12.47 13.93
CA SER A 7 2.70 -12.01 12.79
C SER A 7 2.18 -10.60 13.02
N SER A 8 1.74 -10.29 14.26
CA SER A 8 1.25 -8.96 14.59
C SER A 8 2.36 -7.90 14.49
N LEU A 9 3.56 -8.21 14.99
CA LEU A 9 4.70 -7.30 14.90
C LEU A 9 5.12 -7.07 13.44
N LYS A 10 5.15 -8.14 12.64
CA LYS A 10 5.49 -8.05 11.23
C LYS A 10 4.47 -7.19 10.48
N ASN A 11 3.18 -7.35 10.78
CA ASN A 11 2.13 -6.56 10.16
C ASN A 11 2.24 -5.08 10.58
N MET A 12 2.63 -4.79 11.81
CA MET A 12 2.83 -3.42 12.27
C MET A 12 3.98 -2.73 11.53
N ASP A 13 5.07 -3.45 11.28
CA ASP A 13 6.19 -2.91 10.51
C ASP A 13 5.78 -2.59 9.08
N GLN A 14 5.00 -3.47 8.46
CA GLN A 14 4.50 -3.26 7.11
C GLN A 14 3.45 -2.15 7.03
N TYR A 15 2.77 -1.85 8.11
CA TYR A 15 1.73 -0.81 8.15
C TYR A 15 2.26 0.53 7.65
N LYS A 16 3.48 0.90 7.98
CA LYS A 16 4.07 2.16 7.53
C LYS A 16 4.13 2.24 6.00
N ILE A 17 4.44 1.12 5.36
CA ILE A 17 4.48 1.04 3.90
C ILE A 17 3.07 1.17 3.32
N TRP A 18 2.11 0.44 3.89
CA TRP A 18 0.72 0.51 3.45
C TRP A 18 0.14 1.92 3.63
N ASP A 19 0.47 2.57 4.74
CA ASP A 19 -0.02 3.91 5.05
C ASP A 19 0.44 4.92 4.00
N VAL A 20 1.74 5.01 3.75
CA VAL A 20 2.27 5.97 2.77
C VAL A 20 1.76 5.66 1.36
N MET A 21 1.70 4.40 0.99
CA MET A 21 1.25 4.03 -0.35
C MET A 21 -0.24 4.22 -0.56
N SER A 22 -1.04 4.14 0.51
CA SER A 22 -2.49 4.34 0.41
C SER A 22 -2.86 5.73 -0.10
N TYR A 23 -1.98 6.70 0.06
CA TYR A 23 -2.21 8.05 -0.46
C TYR A 23 -2.32 8.10 -1.99
N ALA A 24 -1.85 7.07 -2.70
CA ALA A 24 -2.03 6.98 -4.15
C ALA A 24 -3.51 6.89 -4.56
N TRP A 25 -4.37 6.44 -3.64
CA TRP A 25 -5.81 6.29 -3.87
C TRP A 25 -6.64 7.35 -3.13
N THR A 26 -6.03 8.45 -2.72
CA THR A 26 -6.73 9.59 -2.13
C THR A 26 -6.80 10.72 -3.16
N GLU A 27 -7.79 11.61 -3.02
CA GLU A 27 -7.98 12.72 -3.97
C GLU A 27 -6.84 13.74 -3.88
N ILE A 28 -6.41 14.08 -2.66
CA ILE A 28 -5.39 15.11 -2.43
C ILE A 28 -3.97 14.54 -2.50
N GLY A 29 -3.80 13.32 -1.99
CA GLY A 29 -2.50 12.67 -1.96
C GLY A 29 -1.62 13.16 -0.82
N LEU A 30 -0.40 12.65 -0.79
CA LEU A 30 0.58 12.99 0.25
C LEU A 30 1.42 14.17 -0.20
N GLU A 31 1.62 15.13 0.70
CA GLU A 31 2.47 16.29 0.42
C GLU A 31 3.93 15.87 0.33
N SER A 32 4.67 16.55 -0.57
CA SER A 32 6.08 16.23 -0.81
C SER A 32 6.95 16.32 0.45
N GLU A 33 6.59 17.21 1.37
CA GLU A 33 7.33 17.43 2.61
C GLU A 33 7.26 16.25 3.57
N ASP A 34 6.24 15.40 3.43
CA ASP A 34 6.03 14.28 4.35
C ASP A 34 6.77 13.01 3.91
N TYR A 35 7.20 12.92 2.66
CA TYR A 35 7.92 11.73 2.17
C TYR A 35 9.20 11.42 2.95
N PRO A 36 10.04 12.41 3.30
CA PRO A 36 11.26 12.11 4.08
C PRO A 36 10.96 11.49 5.44
N LYS A 37 9.89 11.90 6.10
CA LYS A 37 9.49 11.34 7.40
C LYS A 37 9.13 9.87 7.28
N TYR A 38 8.32 9.53 6.28
CA TYR A 38 7.93 8.14 6.01
C TYR A 38 9.13 7.31 5.61
N ALA A 39 9.98 7.85 4.73
CA ALA A 39 11.17 7.14 4.26
C ALA A 39 12.10 6.79 5.41
N LYS A 40 12.31 7.71 6.34
CA LYS A 40 13.16 7.48 7.51
C LYS A 40 12.63 6.37 8.39
N LYS A 41 11.32 6.39 8.67
CA LYS A 41 10.68 5.37 9.49
C LYS A 41 10.74 3.99 8.83
N ILE A 42 10.47 3.93 7.53
CA ILE A 42 10.48 2.68 6.78
C ILE A 42 11.90 2.11 6.71
N LYS A 43 12.89 2.96 6.47
CA LYS A 43 14.29 2.52 6.36
C LYS A 43 14.84 1.91 7.65
N GLN A 44 14.33 2.34 8.79
CA GLN A 44 14.72 1.75 10.07
C GLN A 44 14.36 0.27 10.15
N ASP A 45 13.21 -0.11 9.61
CA ASP A 45 12.71 -1.49 9.63
C ASP A 45 13.12 -2.28 8.38
N TYR A 46 13.27 -1.59 7.27
CA TYR A 46 13.58 -2.19 5.96
C TYR A 46 14.73 -1.42 5.31
N PRO A 47 15.99 -1.78 5.61
CA PRO A 47 17.15 -1.08 5.04
C PRO A 47 17.32 -1.28 3.53
N ASP A 48 16.67 -2.28 2.94
CA ASP A 48 16.77 -2.62 1.53
C ASP A 48 15.51 -2.18 0.79
N TRP A 49 15.66 -1.25 -0.15
CA TRP A 49 14.53 -0.75 -0.97
C TRP A 49 13.82 -1.86 -1.74
N GLU A 50 14.55 -2.87 -2.20
CA GLU A 50 13.95 -3.96 -2.98
C GLU A 50 12.86 -4.68 -2.18
N LYS A 51 13.09 -4.88 -0.88
CA LYS A 51 12.09 -5.47 0.01
C LYS A 51 10.86 -4.58 0.15
N VAL A 52 11.07 -3.27 0.31
CA VAL A 52 9.98 -2.29 0.39
C VAL A 52 9.16 -2.31 -0.90
N ASN A 53 9.83 -2.22 -2.02
CA ASN A 53 9.17 -2.22 -3.33
C ASN A 53 8.40 -3.53 -3.58
N LYS A 54 8.94 -4.66 -3.14
CA LYS A 54 8.27 -5.96 -3.26
C LYS A 54 6.96 -5.97 -2.47
N ILE A 55 6.96 -5.44 -1.26
CA ILE A 55 5.74 -5.34 -0.45
C ILE A 55 4.72 -4.43 -1.14
N ILE A 56 5.17 -3.30 -1.68
CA ILE A 56 4.30 -2.35 -2.39
C ILE A 56 3.64 -3.04 -3.59
N VAL A 57 4.44 -3.63 -4.46
CA VAL A 57 3.94 -4.20 -5.71
C VAL A 57 3.12 -5.46 -5.46
N ARG A 58 3.60 -6.33 -4.57
CA ARG A 58 2.93 -7.61 -4.32
C ARG A 58 1.65 -7.45 -3.49
N ASP A 59 1.72 -6.70 -2.39
CA ASP A 59 0.64 -6.67 -1.41
C ASP A 59 -0.24 -5.43 -1.53
N VAL A 60 0.35 -4.24 -1.51
CA VAL A 60 -0.42 -2.99 -1.52
C VAL A 60 -1.13 -2.83 -2.86
N CYS A 61 -0.40 -2.92 -3.96
CA CYS A 61 -0.99 -2.78 -5.30
C CYS A 61 -2.05 -3.84 -5.57
N ALA A 62 -1.81 -5.08 -5.17
CA ALA A 62 -2.77 -6.17 -5.38
C ALA A 62 -4.01 -5.99 -4.49
N SER A 63 -3.84 -5.54 -3.25
CA SER A 63 -4.98 -5.26 -2.37
C SER A 63 -5.86 -4.15 -2.93
N PHE A 64 -5.26 -3.06 -3.41
CA PHE A 64 -5.99 -1.93 -3.97
C PHE A 64 -6.34 -2.09 -5.46
N ALA A 65 -6.09 -3.26 -6.04
CA ALA A 65 -6.37 -3.50 -7.45
C ALA A 65 -7.86 -3.37 -7.77
N VAL A 66 -8.73 -3.88 -6.89
CA VAL A 66 -10.18 -3.75 -7.06
C VAL A 66 -10.60 -2.28 -6.99
N ASP A 67 -10.08 -1.55 -6.02
CA ASP A 67 -10.33 -0.11 -5.86
C ASP A 67 -9.88 0.64 -7.11
N SER A 68 -8.70 0.31 -7.64
CA SER A 68 -8.15 0.94 -8.83
C SER A 68 -9.04 0.73 -10.06
N PHE A 69 -9.56 -0.48 -10.23
CA PHE A 69 -10.46 -0.80 -11.33
C PHE A 69 -11.78 -0.04 -11.21
N LEU A 70 -12.30 0.10 -10.00
CA LEU A 70 -13.55 0.83 -9.77
C LEU A 70 -13.36 2.33 -9.99
N ILE A 71 -12.20 2.88 -9.67
CA ILE A 71 -11.89 4.29 -9.93
C ILE A 71 -11.71 4.51 -11.44
N PHE A 72 -10.99 3.64 -12.11
CA PHE A 72 -10.76 3.68 -13.55
C PHE A 72 -10.63 2.24 -14.08
N PRO A 73 -11.42 1.83 -15.10
CA PRO A 73 -12.27 2.65 -15.95
C PRO A 73 -13.71 2.87 -15.49
N CYS A 74 -14.11 2.32 -14.33
CA CYS A 74 -15.52 2.40 -13.90
C CYS A 74 -15.94 3.80 -13.43
N MET A 75 -14.98 4.73 -13.22
CA MET A 75 -15.22 6.14 -12.89
C MET A 75 -15.94 6.36 -11.57
N LEU A 76 -15.71 5.50 -10.59
CA LEU A 76 -16.30 5.62 -9.26
C LEU A 76 -15.39 6.42 -8.32
N TRP A 77 -15.15 7.67 -8.66
CA TRP A 77 -14.27 8.56 -7.91
C TRP A 77 -14.70 8.75 -6.45
N MET A 78 -15.97 8.59 -6.17
CA MET A 78 -16.54 8.80 -4.84
C MET A 78 -16.04 7.82 -3.78
N ILE A 79 -15.43 6.70 -4.18
CA ILE A 79 -14.86 5.74 -3.23
C ILE A 79 -13.52 6.21 -2.66
N MET A 80 -12.90 7.23 -3.28
CA MET A 80 -11.61 7.76 -2.82
C MET A 80 -11.82 8.69 -1.63
N PRO A 81 -11.11 8.47 -0.51
CA PRO A 81 -11.12 9.44 0.58
C PRO A 81 -10.42 10.74 0.17
N ASP A 82 -10.83 11.87 0.75
CA ASP A 82 -10.26 13.17 0.39
C ASP A 82 -8.80 13.31 0.84
N TRP A 83 -8.49 12.91 2.07
CA TRP A 83 -7.20 13.18 2.71
C TRP A 83 -6.36 11.92 2.90
N CYS A 84 -6.90 10.94 3.62
CA CYS A 84 -6.16 9.74 3.96
C CYS A 84 -7.13 8.63 4.35
N TYR A 85 -6.60 7.40 4.41
CA TYR A 85 -7.34 6.27 4.95
C TYR A 85 -7.18 6.24 6.47
N ASP A 86 -8.27 5.87 7.16
CA ASP A 86 -8.26 5.68 8.59
C ASP A 86 -7.31 4.54 9.00
N GLU A 87 -6.57 4.74 10.07
CA GLU A 87 -5.60 3.76 10.57
C GLU A 87 -6.25 2.40 10.86
N GLU A 88 -7.40 2.42 11.52
CA GLU A 88 -8.14 1.19 11.83
C GLU A 88 -8.59 0.46 10.57
N TYR A 89 -9.03 1.22 9.57
CA TYR A 89 -9.44 0.66 8.28
C TYR A 89 -8.27 -0.02 7.57
N LEU A 90 -7.12 0.63 7.50
CA LEU A 90 -5.93 0.06 6.86
C LEU A 90 -5.43 -1.17 7.58
N LYS A 91 -5.40 -1.15 8.91
CA LYS A 91 -4.98 -2.31 9.70
C LYS A 91 -5.92 -3.50 9.51
N ALA A 92 -7.22 -3.24 9.46
CA ALA A 92 -8.21 -4.29 9.19
C ALA A 92 -8.04 -4.85 7.78
N ARG A 93 -7.76 -3.99 6.80
CA ARG A 93 -7.53 -4.39 5.41
C ARG A 93 -6.27 -5.26 5.30
N MET A 94 -5.19 -4.86 5.96
CA MET A 94 -3.96 -5.65 6.01
C MET A 94 -4.18 -7.01 6.64
N LYS A 95 -4.90 -7.05 7.74
CA LYS A 95 -5.21 -8.30 8.46
C LYS A 95 -5.97 -9.27 7.55
N LYS A 96 -6.98 -8.79 6.85
CA LYS A 96 -7.74 -9.61 5.90
C LYS A 96 -6.87 -10.09 4.74
N TRP A 97 -6.00 -9.21 4.24
CA TRP A 97 -5.11 -9.55 3.14
C TRP A 97 -4.16 -10.68 3.51
N TYR A 98 -3.48 -10.56 4.65
CA TYR A 98 -2.49 -11.55 5.08
C TYR A 98 -3.11 -12.81 5.70
N ALA A 99 -4.42 -12.80 5.98
CA ALA A 99 -5.11 -13.97 6.53
C ALA A 99 -5.35 -15.06 5.47
N LYS A 100 -5.31 -14.71 4.19
CA LYS A 100 -5.56 -15.63 3.08
C LYS A 100 -4.29 -15.90 2.29
N PRO A 101 -4.15 -17.07 1.65
CA PRO A 101 -3.04 -17.33 0.72
C PRO A 101 -3.03 -16.30 -0.40
N TYR A 102 -1.83 -15.89 -0.82
CA TYR A 102 -1.68 -14.85 -1.85
C TYR A 102 -2.43 -15.20 -3.14
N TRP A 103 -2.33 -16.44 -3.60
CA TRP A 103 -2.99 -16.87 -4.83
C TRP A 103 -4.52 -16.74 -4.78
N SER A 104 -5.12 -16.87 -3.60
CA SER A 104 -6.58 -16.81 -3.46
C SER A 104 -7.16 -15.43 -3.78
N HIS A 105 -6.35 -14.38 -3.67
CA HIS A 105 -6.79 -13.03 -4.00
C HIS A 105 -7.02 -12.85 -5.50
N PHE A 106 -6.34 -13.64 -6.33
CA PHE A 106 -6.41 -13.53 -7.79
C PHE A 106 -7.49 -14.42 -8.42
N ILE A 107 -8.34 -15.05 -7.61
CA ILE A 107 -9.56 -15.70 -8.11
C ILE A 107 -10.55 -14.63 -8.60
N ASN A 108 -10.52 -13.44 -8.01
CA ASN A 108 -11.39 -12.34 -8.43
C ASN A 108 -10.85 -11.70 -9.72
N PRO A 109 -11.61 -11.80 -10.86
CA PRO A 109 -11.14 -11.24 -12.12
C PRO A 109 -10.99 -9.72 -12.12
N ILE A 110 -11.77 -9.01 -11.30
CA ILE A 110 -11.66 -7.55 -11.15
C ILE A 110 -10.29 -7.19 -10.58
N ARG A 111 -9.78 -7.99 -9.66
CA ARG A 111 -8.45 -7.77 -9.08
C ARG A 111 -7.35 -7.96 -10.13
N ILE A 112 -7.48 -8.97 -10.97
CA ILE A 112 -6.52 -9.22 -12.06
C ILE A 112 -6.51 -8.05 -13.04
N LEU A 113 -7.68 -7.57 -13.44
CA LEU A 113 -7.80 -6.45 -14.37
C LEU A 113 -7.33 -5.13 -13.75
N GLY A 114 -7.56 -4.93 -12.46
CA GLY A 114 -7.18 -3.70 -11.76
C GLY A 114 -5.71 -3.65 -11.36
N TYR A 115 -5.01 -4.76 -11.34
CA TYR A 115 -3.62 -4.82 -10.88
C TYR A 115 -2.69 -3.90 -11.69
N PRO A 116 -2.69 -3.93 -13.05
CA PRO A 116 -1.87 -3.00 -13.82
C PRO A 116 -2.23 -1.54 -13.55
N ILE A 117 -3.51 -1.24 -13.35
CA ILE A 117 -3.99 0.11 -13.05
C ILE A 117 -3.45 0.55 -11.69
N SER A 118 -3.45 -0.35 -10.71
CA SER A 118 -2.91 -0.12 -9.38
C SER A 118 -1.41 0.21 -9.44
N ILE A 119 -0.66 -0.51 -10.26
CA ILE A 119 0.78 -0.24 -10.48
C ILE A 119 0.98 1.18 -11.00
N ILE A 120 0.14 1.61 -11.94
CA ILE A 120 0.22 2.96 -12.51
C ILE A 120 -0.13 4.01 -11.46
N PHE A 121 -1.16 3.78 -10.65
CA PHE A 121 -1.58 4.72 -9.60
C PHE A 121 -0.47 4.96 -8.57
N THR A 122 0.31 3.94 -8.25
CA THR A 122 1.38 4.06 -7.25
C THR A 122 2.68 4.59 -7.80
N LEU A 123 2.80 4.72 -9.12
CA LEU A 123 4.07 5.08 -9.77
C LEU A 123 4.65 6.39 -9.22
N GLY A 124 3.83 7.44 -9.11
CA GLY A 124 4.27 8.73 -8.60
C GLY A 124 4.68 8.67 -7.14
N VAL A 125 3.88 8.02 -6.30
CA VAL A 125 4.16 7.87 -4.86
C VAL A 125 5.42 7.03 -4.65
N ARG A 126 5.55 5.91 -5.37
CA ARG A 126 6.75 5.06 -5.28
C ARG A 126 8.01 5.81 -5.67
N ARG A 127 7.94 6.61 -6.73
CA ARG A 127 9.09 7.38 -7.22
C ARG A 127 9.54 8.41 -6.18
N LYS A 128 8.61 9.15 -5.61
CA LYS A 128 8.90 10.15 -4.58
C LYS A 128 9.41 9.50 -3.29
N LEU A 129 8.80 8.39 -2.89
CA LEU A 129 9.23 7.67 -1.70
C LEU A 129 10.64 7.10 -1.89
N LYS A 130 10.93 6.53 -3.04
CA LYS A 130 12.25 5.97 -3.35
C LYS A 130 13.32 7.06 -3.28
N LYS A 131 13.04 8.23 -3.86
CA LYS A 131 13.97 9.36 -3.83
C LYS A 131 14.25 9.80 -2.40
N ALA A 132 13.23 9.95 -1.58
CA ALA A 132 13.37 10.31 -0.18
C ALA A 132 14.14 9.23 0.60
N TYR A 133 13.86 7.96 0.30
CA TYR A 133 14.52 6.81 0.92
C TYR A 133 16.03 6.79 0.62
N GLU A 134 16.41 7.05 -0.63
CA GLU A 134 17.80 7.09 -1.05
C GLU A 134 18.55 8.27 -0.41
N ASN A 135 17.86 9.38 -0.15
CA ASN A 135 18.44 10.57 0.46
C ASN A 135 18.49 10.51 2.00
N THR A 136 17.96 9.47 2.59
CA THR A 136 18.01 9.23 4.03
C THR A 136 19.20 8.33 4.36
#